data_0fc8840697396975130734a423bb0eeb
#
_entry.id   0fc8840697396975130734a423bb0eeb
#
_cell.length_a   1.000
_cell.length_b   1.000
_cell.length_c   1.000
_cell.angle_alpha   90.00
_cell.angle_beta   90.00
_cell.angle_gamma   90.00
#
_symmetry.space_group_name_H-M   'P 1'
#
loop_
_entity.id
_entity.type
_entity.pdbx_description
1 polymer ?
#
loop_
_entity_poly.entity_id
_entity_poly.type
_entity_poly.pdbx_seq_one_letter_code
_entity_poly.pdbx_strand_id
1 'polypeptide(L)'
;MKQVLWILLAFVLLCACEEKHFMTDPGYRKMVEQDFQKKKEVLEGNPGNLFAVFDSPMSVEEREALMFLYAYSPLIDLSFSGGDFLLKNVRWAFQAREAMPWGKDIPEDIFRHFVLPVRGGKENLDTARIVFYKELKERVATCESMEKAALEVNHWCHEHVIYKPTNARTRSPLATMLTAYGRCGEESIFTLAALRAVGIPARQIYTPRWAHCDDNHAWIEVWVDGEWKYLGACEPEPRLNIAWFTLPVQRAMYVESEVFGKYNGQEEIVYVNESGSGVNVTSHYTRTVPTVVQVIDENGQPVENAKVEYKIFNYGEFYPVVTLYSDVKGETSLTLGQGDIFVWASKGKKLGFGELSVERQDTLTVVLDKAVGNLFSGEWDLVPPRQHDITALSTDEERAVNDRRFAREDSLRNVYVATFMSRTQGRDVAMELGVDTARFAAYMVEIIPNCCVLCVKCRLNVGH
;
A
#
# COMPACT_ATOMS: atom_id res chain seq x y z
N MET A 1 49.95 -32.29 27.65
CA MET A 1 49.15 -31.09 28.06
C MET A 1 49.26 -29.93 27.11
N LYS A 2 50.41 -29.49 26.58
CA LYS A 2 50.51 -28.37 25.64
C LYS A 2 49.82 -28.61 24.28
N GLN A 3 49.81 -29.82 23.73
CA GLN A 3 49.15 -30.12 22.46
C GLN A 3 47.62 -30.17 22.56
N VAL A 4 47.06 -30.57 23.71
CA VAL A 4 45.60 -30.57 23.95
C VAL A 4 45.08 -29.14 24.11
N LEU A 5 45.91 -28.23 24.66
CA LEU A 5 45.54 -26.81 24.80
C LEU A 5 45.45 -26.10 23.44
N TRP A 6 46.32 -26.46 22.46
CA TRP A 6 46.26 -25.90 21.12
C TRP A 6 45.07 -26.41 20.30
N ILE A 7 44.60 -27.64 20.51
CA ILE A 7 43.41 -28.20 19.87
C ILE A 7 42.15 -27.55 20.45
N LEU A 8 42.10 -27.31 21.75
CA LEU A 8 41.00 -26.58 22.40
C LEU A 8 40.95 -25.10 21.97
N LEU A 9 42.08 -24.41 21.81
CA LEU A 9 42.15 -23.05 21.29
C LEU A 9 41.76 -22.97 19.81
N ALA A 10 42.12 -23.98 19.00
CA ALA A 10 41.68 -24.06 17.60
C ALA A 10 40.17 -24.36 17.47
N PHE A 11 39.55 -25.09 18.40
CA PHE A 11 38.12 -25.34 18.43
C PHE A 11 37.31 -24.12 18.90
N VAL A 12 37.87 -23.25 19.77
CA VAL A 12 37.24 -21.99 20.18
C VAL A 12 37.33 -20.91 19.10
N LEU A 13 38.34 -20.99 18.20
CA LEU A 13 38.46 -20.09 17.04
C LEU A 13 37.61 -20.51 15.82
N LEU A 14 37.03 -21.71 15.87
CA LEU A 14 36.07 -22.23 14.87
C LEU A 14 34.60 -22.07 15.30
N CYS A 15 34.31 -21.36 16.37
CA CYS A 15 33.03 -20.68 16.48
C CYS A 15 32.99 -19.60 15.39
N ALA A 16 32.77 -20.05 14.16
CA ALA A 16 32.39 -19.17 13.06
C ALA A 16 31.28 -18.27 13.61
N CYS A 17 31.54 -16.98 13.68
CA CYS A 17 30.47 -16.02 13.85
C CYS A 17 29.49 -16.34 12.72
N GLU A 18 28.41 -17.01 13.02
CA GLU A 18 27.37 -17.29 12.05
C GLU A 18 26.92 -15.95 11.49
N GLU A 19 27.12 -15.76 10.20
CA GLU A 19 26.85 -14.49 9.55
C GLU A 19 25.38 -14.15 9.76
N LYS A 20 25.09 -13.04 10.42
CA LYS A 20 23.72 -12.67 10.74
C LYS A 20 23.00 -12.21 9.48
N HIS A 21 22.05 -13.01 9.02
CA HIS A 21 21.22 -12.73 7.86
C HIS A 21 19.98 -11.92 8.22
N PHE A 22 19.60 -10.99 7.33
CA PHE A 22 18.33 -10.27 7.43
C PHE A 22 17.18 -11.21 7.09
N MET A 23 17.25 -11.87 5.91
CA MET A 23 16.26 -12.87 5.52
C MET A 23 16.60 -14.20 6.19
N THR A 24 15.88 -14.56 7.24
CA THR A 24 16.17 -15.74 8.07
C THR A 24 15.84 -17.06 7.38
N ASP A 25 14.84 -17.09 6.47
CA ASP A 25 14.52 -18.26 5.65
C ASP A 25 15.51 -18.38 4.48
N PRO A 26 16.36 -19.44 4.43
CA PRO A 26 17.31 -19.64 3.35
C PRO A 26 16.67 -19.84 1.97
N GLY A 27 15.48 -20.45 1.93
CA GLY A 27 14.73 -20.67 0.68
C GLY A 27 14.24 -19.36 0.10
N TYR A 28 13.65 -18.51 0.93
CA TYR A 28 13.19 -17.18 0.57
C TYR A 28 14.37 -16.30 0.14
N ARG A 29 15.47 -16.29 0.89
CA ARG A 29 16.68 -15.54 0.56
C ARG A 29 17.22 -15.92 -0.82
N LYS A 30 17.33 -17.23 -1.12
CA LYS A 30 17.76 -17.71 -2.43
C LYS A 30 16.82 -17.27 -3.56
N MET A 31 15.52 -17.25 -3.32
CA MET A 31 14.53 -16.74 -4.29
C MET A 31 14.75 -15.25 -4.59
N VAL A 32 14.96 -14.45 -3.55
CA VAL A 32 15.25 -13.00 -3.70
C VAL A 32 16.56 -12.77 -4.46
N GLU A 33 17.61 -13.56 -4.17
CA GLU A 33 18.88 -13.51 -4.92
C GLU A 33 18.68 -13.79 -6.41
N GLN A 34 17.87 -14.80 -6.73
CA GLN A 34 17.57 -15.13 -8.12
C GLN A 34 16.77 -14.02 -8.82
N ASP A 35 15.79 -13.46 -8.16
CA ASP A 35 15.00 -12.35 -8.72
C ASP A 35 15.84 -11.07 -8.87
N PHE A 36 16.74 -10.80 -7.93
CA PHE A 36 17.72 -9.73 -8.04
C PHE A 36 18.67 -9.92 -9.25
N GLN A 37 19.17 -11.13 -9.49
CA GLN A 37 20.02 -11.41 -10.66
C GLN A 37 19.25 -11.21 -11.96
N LYS A 38 18.02 -11.70 -12.06
CA LYS A 38 17.14 -11.43 -13.21
C LYS A 38 16.94 -9.93 -13.47
N LYS A 39 16.69 -9.16 -12.39
CA LYS A 39 16.56 -7.71 -12.48
C LYS A 39 17.85 -7.06 -12.97
N LYS A 40 18.99 -7.53 -12.52
CA LYS A 40 20.31 -7.07 -12.96
C LYS A 40 20.56 -7.34 -14.43
N GLU A 41 20.22 -8.54 -14.91
CA GLU A 41 20.34 -8.93 -16.32
C GLU A 41 19.46 -8.04 -17.24
N VAL A 42 18.21 -7.76 -16.83
CA VAL A 42 17.31 -6.85 -17.57
C VAL A 42 17.86 -5.43 -17.67
N LEU A 43 18.63 -5.00 -16.67
CA LEU A 43 19.22 -3.65 -16.61
C LEU A 43 20.66 -3.61 -17.13
N GLU A 44 21.22 -4.73 -17.58
CA GLU A 44 22.55 -4.79 -18.16
C GLU A 44 22.61 -3.96 -19.45
N GLY A 45 23.59 -3.06 -19.51
CA GLY A 45 23.74 -2.13 -20.65
C GLY A 45 22.99 -0.80 -20.54
N ASN A 46 22.23 -0.56 -19.48
CA ASN A 46 21.68 0.78 -19.22
C ASN A 46 22.80 1.77 -18.86
N PRO A 47 22.77 3.02 -19.40
CA PRO A 47 23.71 4.05 -19.03
C PRO A 47 23.47 4.47 -17.58
N GLY A 48 24.39 4.18 -16.72
CA GLY A 48 24.35 4.50 -15.31
C GLY A 48 24.74 3.31 -14.45
N ASN A 49 25.47 3.59 -13.39
CA ASN A 49 25.93 2.52 -12.49
C ASN A 49 24.88 2.23 -11.41
N LEU A 50 23.72 1.74 -11.80
CA LEU A 50 22.60 1.48 -10.90
C LEU A 50 22.94 0.52 -9.75
N PHE A 51 23.94 -0.34 -9.94
CA PHE A 51 24.36 -1.36 -8.95
C PHE A 51 25.64 -0.98 -8.19
N ALA A 52 26.26 0.18 -8.46
CA ALA A 52 27.49 0.64 -7.78
C ALA A 52 27.34 0.71 -6.26
N VAL A 53 26.13 0.97 -5.77
CA VAL A 53 25.84 1.02 -4.34
C VAL A 53 26.24 -0.28 -3.62
N PHE A 54 26.21 -1.43 -4.30
CA PHE A 54 26.60 -2.73 -3.74
C PHE A 54 28.14 -2.88 -3.53
N ASP A 55 28.94 -1.96 -4.07
CA ASP A 55 30.38 -1.87 -3.80
C ASP A 55 30.67 -1.02 -2.56
N SER A 56 29.67 -0.33 -2.01
CA SER A 56 29.78 0.46 -0.79
C SER A 56 29.86 -0.44 0.45
N PRO A 57 30.58 -0.01 1.51
CA PRO A 57 30.59 -0.74 2.78
C PRO A 57 29.21 -0.87 3.38
N MET A 58 28.77 -2.10 3.63
CA MET A 58 27.49 -2.42 4.27
C MET A 58 27.56 -3.79 4.96
N SER A 59 26.72 -3.99 5.98
CA SER A 59 26.57 -5.28 6.63
C SER A 59 25.87 -6.29 5.70
N VAL A 60 25.91 -7.58 6.04
CA VAL A 60 25.18 -8.62 5.32
C VAL A 60 23.69 -8.35 5.35
N GLU A 61 23.16 -7.94 6.50
CA GLU A 61 21.75 -7.59 6.68
C GLU A 61 21.36 -6.40 5.79
N GLU A 62 22.17 -5.34 5.73
CA GLU A 62 21.94 -4.19 4.84
C GLU A 62 21.95 -4.60 3.37
N ARG A 63 22.89 -5.47 2.98
CA ARG A 63 23.02 -5.97 1.61
C ARG A 63 21.80 -6.78 1.20
N GLU A 64 21.35 -7.70 2.04
CA GLU A 64 20.17 -8.52 1.78
C GLU A 64 18.89 -7.67 1.70
N ALA A 65 18.71 -6.73 2.62
CA ALA A 65 17.59 -5.78 2.59
C ALA A 65 17.60 -4.91 1.32
N LEU A 66 18.78 -4.44 0.91
CA LEU A 66 18.93 -3.68 -0.33
C LEU A 66 18.65 -4.54 -1.57
N MET A 67 19.12 -5.80 -1.59
CA MET A 67 18.83 -6.76 -2.66
C MET A 67 17.32 -7.00 -2.79
N PHE A 68 16.61 -7.16 -1.67
CA PHE A 68 15.14 -7.30 -1.66
C PHE A 68 14.47 -6.08 -2.28
N LEU A 69 14.88 -4.86 -1.90
CA LEU A 69 14.34 -3.64 -2.51
C LEU A 69 14.62 -3.59 -4.02
N TYR A 70 15.83 -3.93 -4.46
CA TYR A 70 16.18 -3.93 -5.88
C TYR A 70 15.42 -4.97 -6.68
N ALA A 71 15.27 -6.18 -6.15
CA ALA A 71 14.57 -7.27 -6.83
C ALA A 71 13.14 -6.88 -7.19
N TYR A 72 12.46 -6.13 -6.32
CA TYR A 72 11.03 -5.85 -6.46
C TYR A 72 10.68 -4.38 -6.73
N SER A 73 11.62 -3.45 -6.69
CA SER A 73 11.34 -2.08 -7.09
C SER A 73 11.02 -1.97 -8.58
N PRO A 74 10.01 -1.17 -8.96
CA PRO A 74 9.80 -0.79 -10.36
C PRO A 74 11.07 -0.17 -10.98
N LEU A 75 11.30 -0.40 -12.28
CA LEU A 75 12.48 0.12 -12.98
C LEU A 75 12.60 1.64 -12.89
N ILE A 76 11.46 2.32 -12.88
CA ILE A 76 11.42 3.78 -12.74
C ILE A 76 11.98 4.25 -11.40
N ASP A 77 11.75 3.52 -10.31
CA ASP A 77 12.27 3.87 -8.99
C ASP A 77 13.78 3.71 -8.92
N LEU A 78 14.30 2.61 -9.48
CA LEU A 78 15.74 2.37 -9.55
C LEU A 78 16.45 3.45 -10.38
N SER A 79 15.83 3.86 -11.50
CA SER A 79 16.40 4.86 -12.42
C SER A 79 16.36 6.28 -11.85
N PHE A 80 15.30 6.61 -11.11
CA PHE A 80 15.08 7.98 -10.60
C PHE A 80 15.73 8.23 -9.25
N SER A 81 15.67 7.25 -8.34
CA SER A 81 16.08 7.46 -6.94
C SER A 81 17.55 7.07 -6.71
N GLY A 82 18.07 6.14 -7.50
CA GLY A 82 19.43 5.63 -7.36
C GLY A 82 19.65 4.74 -6.12
N GLY A 83 20.79 4.05 -6.11
CA GLY A 83 21.11 3.08 -5.07
C GLY A 83 21.36 3.70 -3.70
N ASP A 84 22.00 4.86 -3.64
CA ASP A 84 22.27 5.58 -2.40
C ASP A 84 21.01 5.97 -1.65
N PHE A 85 19.95 6.34 -2.39
CA PHE A 85 18.66 6.63 -1.81
C PHE A 85 18.07 5.39 -1.15
N LEU A 86 18.08 4.24 -1.82
CA LEU A 86 17.57 2.99 -1.28
C LEU A 86 18.38 2.50 -0.08
N LEU A 87 19.72 2.55 -0.14
CA LEU A 87 20.59 2.17 0.98
C LEU A 87 20.35 3.08 2.21
N LYS A 88 20.18 4.39 2.00
CA LYS A 88 19.81 5.30 3.10
C LYS A 88 18.47 4.90 3.72
N ASN A 89 17.48 4.54 2.91
CA ASN A 89 16.19 4.08 3.44
C ASN A 89 16.29 2.76 4.20
N VAL A 90 17.11 1.80 3.76
CA VAL A 90 17.43 0.58 4.53
C VAL A 90 17.98 0.93 5.89
N ARG A 91 19.00 1.78 5.95
CA ARG A 91 19.66 2.20 7.20
C ARG A 91 18.69 2.89 8.16
N TRP A 92 17.83 3.78 7.66
CA TRP A 92 16.82 4.43 8.48
C TRP A 92 15.74 3.47 8.98
N ALA A 93 15.36 2.46 8.19
CA ALA A 93 14.44 1.42 8.63
C ALA A 93 15.06 0.57 9.77
N PHE A 94 16.32 0.17 9.63
CA PHE A 94 17.05 -0.56 10.68
C PHE A 94 17.29 0.31 11.92
N GLN A 95 17.59 1.60 11.76
CA GLN A 95 17.69 2.54 12.87
C GLN A 95 16.39 2.67 13.63
N ALA A 96 15.24 2.75 12.94
CA ALA A 96 13.94 2.76 13.59
C ALA A 96 13.69 1.44 14.35
N ARG A 97 14.03 0.30 13.76
CA ARG A 97 13.92 -1.01 14.40
C ARG A 97 14.73 -1.12 15.71
N GLU A 98 15.92 -0.54 15.74
CA GLU A 98 16.77 -0.54 16.95
C GLU A 98 16.32 0.48 18.01
N ALA A 99 15.79 1.63 17.57
CA ALA A 99 15.49 2.75 18.45
C ALA A 99 14.09 2.68 19.06
N MET A 100 13.10 2.08 18.38
CA MET A 100 11.72 2.04 18.87
C MET A 100 11.49 0.84 19.80
N PRO A 101 10.68 1.01 20.86
CA PRO A 101 10.44 -0.04 21.86
C PRO A 101 9.93 -1.36 21.27
N TRP A 102 9.11 -1.29 20.22
CA TRP A 102 8.52 -2.45 19.53
C TRP A 102 9.38 -3.07 18.44
N GLY A 103 10.45 -2.40 18.01
CA GLY A 103 11.15 -2.76 16.78
C GLY A 103 11.75 -4.17 16.77
N LYS A 104 12.17 -4.69 17.95
CA LYS A 104 12.77 -6.04 18.07
C LYS A 104 11.73 -7.16 18.11
N ASP A 105 10.49 -6.82 18.46
CA ASP A 105 9.39 -7.79 18.57
C ASP A 105 8.69 -8.04 17.21
N ILE A 106 9.02 -7.23 16.19
CA ILE A 106 8.45 -7.37 14.84
C ILE A 106 9.17 -8.52 14.12
N PRO A 107 8.43 -9.58 13.69
CA PRO A 107 8.96 -10.66 12.88
C PRO A 107 9.67 -10.15 11.62
N GLU A 108 10.67 -10.89 11.15
CA GLU A 108 11.48 -10.48 10.00
C GLU A 108 10.65 -10.32 8.72
N ASP A 109 9.76 -11.26 8.44
CA ASP A 109 8.86 -11.24 7.28
C ASP A 109 7.89 -10.04 7.32
N ILE A 110 7.33 -9.73 8.49
CA ILE A 110 6.49 -8.54 8.69
C ILE A 110 7.32 -7.26 8.49
N PHE A 111 8.52 -7.19 9.05
CA PHE A 111 9.40 -6.03 8.84
C PHE A 111 9.79 -5.88 7.37
N ARG A 112 10.16 -6.96 6.71
CA ARG A 112 10.60 -7.00 5.32
C ARG A 112 9.53 -6.49 4.35
N HIS A 113 8.28 -6.90 4.53
CA HIS A 113 7.20 -6.53 3.62
C HIS A 113 6.50 -5.21 3.97
N PHE A 114 6.46 -4.84 5.27
CA PHE A 114 5.55 -3.79 5.73
C PHE A 114 6.23 -2.61 6.46
N VAL A 115 7.55 -2.66 6.70
CA VAL A 115 8.34 -1.55 7.24
C VAL A 115 9.43 -1.13 6.27
N LEU A 116 10.21 -2.08 5.77
CA LEU A 116 11.39 -1.84 4.93
C LEU A 116 11.08 -1.09 3.62
N PRO A 117 10.00 -1.43 2.85
CA PRO A 117 9.74 -0.78 1.57
C PRO A 117 9.45 0.71 1.72
N VAL A 118 10.01 1.50 0.81
CA VAL A 118 9.73 2.94 0.72
C VAL A 118 8.40 3.17 0.02
N ARG A 119 8.17 2.44 -1.08
CA ARG A 119 6.95 2.54 -1.88
C ARG A 119 5.74 1.97 -1.13
N GLY A 120 4.66 2.73 -1.12
CA GLY A 120 3.38 2.31 -0.57
C GLY A 120 2.32 1.99 -1.62
N GLY A 121 2.44 2.56 -2.84
CA GLY A 121 1.49 2.39 -3.92
C GLY A 121 2.01 2.97 -5.24
N LYS A 122 1.29 3.90 -5.85
CA LYS A 122 1.60 4.50 -7.17
C LYS A 122 2.22 5.91 -7.10
N GLU A 123 2.66 6.33 -5.92
CA GLU A 123 3.29 7.65 -5.68
C GLU A 123 4.69 7.74 -6.27
N ASN A 124 5.21 8.96 -6.40
CA ASN A 124 6.64 9.18 -6.57
C ASN A 124 7.35 9.02 -5.22
N LEU A 125 8.54 8.42 -5.22
CA LEU A 125 9.36 8.30 -4.02
C LEU A 125 9.98 9.66 -3.65
N ASP A 126 10.16 9.88 -2.34
CA ASP A 126 10.85 11.03 -1.77
C ASP A 126 11.56 10.67 -0.45
N THR A 127 12.10 11.67 0.24
CA THR A 127 12.85 11.48 1.48
C THR A 127 11.98 11.49 2.73
N ALA A 128 10.68 11.24 2.62
CA ALA A 128 9.71 11.31 3.72
C ALA A 128 10.13 10.50 4.94
N ARG A 129 10.62 9.26 4.76
CA ARG A 129 11.06 8.41 5.87
C ARG A 129 12.00 9.13 6.83
N ILE A 130 12.99 9.86 6.29
CA ILE A 130 14.00 10.56 7.09
C ILE A 130 13.39 11.76 7.80
N VAL A 131 12.56 12.53 7.10
CA VAL A 131 11.89 13.72 7.64
C VAL A 131 10.92 13.31 8.75
N PHE A 132 10.04 12.35 8.46
CA PHE A 132 9.01 11.89 9.39
C PHE A 132 9.60 11.19 10.62
N TYR A 133 10.67 10.39 10.45
CA TYR A 133 11.37 9.82 11.60
C TYR A 133 11.86 10.90 12.57
N LYS A 134 12.48 11.98 12.04
CA LYS A 134 13.01 13.06 12.89
C LYS A 134 11.92 13.81 13.65
N GLU A 135 10.74 13.95 13.05
CA GLU A 135 9.60 14.64 13.68
C GLU A 135 8.85 13.74 14.68
N LEU A 136 8.76 12.43 14.38
CA LEU A 136 7.91 11.51 15.12
C LEU A 136 8.63 10.75 16.24
N LYS A 137 9.93 10.49 16.12
CA LYS A 137 10.64 9.55 17.02
C LYS A 137 10.48 9.88 18.51
N GLU A 138 10.62 11.14 18.89
CA GLU A 138 10.49 11.56 20.30
C GLU A 138 9.01 11.52 20.75
N ARG A 139 8.10 11.81 19.83
CA ARG A 139 6.66 11.85 20.07
C ARG A 139 6.11 10.46 20.38
N VAL A 140 6.58 9.44 19.65
CA VAL A 140 6.08 8.06 19.79
C VAL A 140 6.88 7.22 20.79
N ALA A 141 8.16 7.56 21.07
CA ALA A 141 9.02 6.80 21.95
C ALA A 141 8.49 6.70 23.39
N THR A 142 7.63 7.63 23.81
CA THR A 142 6.99 7.67 25.13
C THR A 142 5.61 7.02 25.18
N CYS A 143 5.11 6.51 24.04
CA CYS A 143 3.83 5.82 24.00
C CYS A 143 3.90 4.47 24.74
N GLU A 144 2.85 4.16 25.48
CA GLU A 144 2.77 2.96 26.32
C GLU A 144 2.76 1.65 25.52
N SER A 145 2.33 1.72 24.25
CA SER A 145 2.23 0.56 23.34
C SER A 145 2.38 0.98 21.88
N MET A 146 2.63 0.00 20.99
CA MET A 146 2.67 0.23 19.54
C MET A 146 1.29 0.70 19.02
N GLU A 147 0.18 0.22 19.60
CA GLU A 147 -1.16 0.71 19.27
C GLU A 147 -1.30 2.21 19.56
N LYS A 148 -0.90 2.65 20.75
CA LYS A 148 -0.93 4.08 21.08
C LYS A 148 0.00 4.91 20.22
N ALA A 149 1.15 4.36 19.85
CA ALA A 149 2.06 5.00 18.91
C ALA A 149 1.45 5.14 17.50
N ALA A 150 0.76 4.11 17.01
CA ALA A 150 0.08 4.16 15.70
C ALA A 150 -1.03 5.23 15.68
N LEU A 151 -1.84 5.31 16.73
CA LEU A 151 -2.86 6.37 16.89
C LEU A 151 -2.21 7.75 16.96
N GLU A 152 -1.09 7.89 17.68
CA GLU A 152 -0.34 9.14 17.81
C GLU A 152 0.24 9.60 16.48
N VAL A 153 0.76 8.67 15.66
CA VAL A 153 1.19 8.96 14.29
C VAL A 153 0.01 9.45 13.44
N ASN A 154 -1.16 8.83 13.56
CA ASN A 154 -2.35 9.25 12.79
C ASN A 154 -2.84 10.64 13.19
N HIS A 155 -2.77 11.00 14.47
CA HIS A 155 -3.00 12.36 14.94
C HIS A 155 -2.00 13.37 14.36
N TRP A 156 -0.70 13.01 14.33
CA TRP A 156 0.30 13.83 13.65
C TRP A 156 -0.01 13.98 12.15
N CYS A 157 -0.51 12.92 11.51
CA CYS A 157 -0.93 13.01 10.11
C CYS A 157 -2.07 14.01 9.93
N HIS A 158 -3.06 14.04 10.81
CA HIS A 158 -4.17 14.99 10.77
C HIS A 158 -3.73 16.44 11.03
N GLU A 159 -2.70 16.66 11.84
CA GLU A 159 -2.09 17.99 12.03
C GLU A 159 -1.56 18.58 10.72
N HIS A 160 -1.23 17.74 9.73
CA HIS A 160 -0.58 18.15 8.48
C HIS A 160 -1.49 18.05 7.25
N VAL A 161 -2.38 17.07 7.19
CA VAL A 161 -3.14 16.71 5.98
C VAL A 161 -4.62 16.50 6.31
N ILE A 162 -5.49 17.01 5.44
CA ILE A 162 -6.95 16.79 5.50
C ILE A 162 -7.45 16.28 4.16
N TYR A 163 -8.56 15.56 4.18
CA TYR A 163 -9.22 15.10 2.96
C TYR A 163 -9.66 16.25 2.07
N LYS A 164 -9.28 16.15 0.81
CA LYS A 164 -9.83 16.99 -0.27
C LYS A 164 -9.81 16.19 -1.57
N PRO A 165 -10.94 16.10 -2.30
CA PRO A 165 -10.96 15.41 -3.59
C PRO A 165 -9.98 16.04 -4.56
N THR A 166 -9.21 15.17 -5.25
CA THR A 166 -8.29 15.56 -6.30
C THR A 166 -8.42 14.58 -7.47
N ASN A 167 -8.19 15.06 -8.69
CA ASN A 167 -8.12 14.20 -9.89
C ASN A 167 -6.67 13.98 -10.34
N ALA A 168 -5.70 14.48 -9.57
CA ALA A 168 -4.30 14.38 -9.91
C ALA A 168 -3.74 12.98 -9.61
N ARG A 169 -2.58 12.66 -10.18
CA ARG A 169 -1.78 11.49 -9.81
C ARG A 169 -1.47 11.53 -8.30
N THR A 170 -1.42 10.37 -7.65
CA THR A 170 -1.02 10.26 -6.25
C THR A 170 0.33 10.90 -6.02
N ARG A 171 0.36 11.91 -5.16
CA ARG A 171 1.57 12.66 -4.81
C ARG A 171 2.45 11.87 -3.85
N SER A 172 3.73 12.22 -3.81
CA SER A 172 4.64 11.71 -2.79
C SER A 172 4.24 12.20 -1.38
N PRO A 173 4.66 11.48 -0.31
CA PRO A 173 4.30 11.86 1.05
C PRO A 173 4.70 13.30 1.44
N LEU A 174 5.92 13.75 1.08
CA LEU A 174 6.32 15.14 1.36
C LEU A 174 5.52 16.16 0.53
N ALA A 175 5.19 15.85 -0.71
CA ALA A 175 4.35 16.74 -1.52
C ALA A 175 2.92 16.82 -0.95
N THR A 176 2.38 15.73 -0.42
CA THR A 176 1.08 15.73 0.27
C THR A 176 1.13 16.57 1.54
N MET A 177 2.17 16.41 2.37
CA MET A 177 2.40 17.25 3.55
C MET A 177 2.52 18.74 3.20
N LEU A 178 3.30 19.06 2.18
CA LEU A 178 3.52 20.46 1.75
C LEU A 178 2.25 21.14 1.22
N THR A 179 1.31 20.37 0.67
CA THR A 179 0.03 20.90 0.19
C THR A 179 -1.07 20.89 1.25
N ALA A 180 -0.86 20.20 2.36
CA ALA A 180 -1.77 20.06 3.50
C ALA A 180 -3.12 19.41 3.17
N TYR A 181 -3.27 18.70 2.07
CA TYR A 181 -4.47 17.95 1.71
C TYR A 181 -4.16 16.79 0.77
N GLY A 182 -5.07 15.82 0.74
CA GLY A 182 -5.04 14.69 -0.19
C GLY A 182 -6.42 14.03 -0.31
N ARG A 183 -6.63 13.22 -1.37
CA ARG A 183 -7.72 12.25 -1.37
C ARG A 183 -7.30 11.01 -0.56
N CYS A 184 -8.23 10.09 -0.31
CA CYS A 184 -8.00 8.88 0.51
C CYS A 184 -6.72 8.11 0.14
N GLY A 185 -6.39 7.97 -1.15
CA GLY A 185 -5.16 7.31 -1.59
C GLY A 185 -3.88 8.07 -1.20
N GLU A 186 -3.89 9.42 -1.23
CA GLU A 186 -2.75 10.25 -0.82
C GLU A 186 -2.62 10.30 0.70
N GLU A 187 -3.72 10.41 1.43
CA GLU A 187 -3.75 10.33 2.89
C GLU A 187 -3.22 8.98 3.38
N SER A 188 -3.63 7.88 2.72
CA SER A 188 -3.15 6.54 3.03
C SER A 188 -1.64 6.41 2.82
N ILE A 189 -1.10 6.87 1.69
CA ILE A 189 0.34 6.82 1.42
C ILE A 189 1.13 7.71 2.39
N PHE A 190 0.60 8.88 2.75
CA PHE A 190 1.21 9.77 3.73
C PHE A 190 1.28 9.12 5.12
N THR A 191 0.16 8.58 5.60
CA THR A 191 0.07 7.90 6.90
C THR A 191 0.93 6.62 6.93
N LEU A 192 0.92 5.84 5.85
CA LEU A 192 1.79 4.66 5.69
C LEU A 192 3.27 5.02 5.80
N ALA A 193 3.71 6.07 5.11
CA ALA A 193 5.10 6.53 5.17
C ALA A 193 5.49 7.00 6.58
N ALA A 194 4.57 7.66 7.31
CA ALA A 194 4.78 8.12 8.69
C ALA A 194 4.91 6.93 9.67
N LEU A 195 4.03 5.94 9.57
CA LEU A 195 4.07 4.72 10.39
C LEU A 195 5.36 3.93 10.15
N ARG A 196 5.69 3.68 8.88
CA ARG A 196 6.92 2.96 8.51
C ARG A 196 8.19 3.71 8.90
N ALA A 197 8.15 5.05 8.96
CA ALA A 197 9.30 5.85 9.39
C ALA A 197 9.70 5.56 10.84
N VAL A 198 8.74 5.28 11.72
CA VAL A 198 8.98 4.92 13.12
C VAL A 198 8.92 3.40 13.36
N GLY A 199 9.06 2.61 12.30
CA GLY A 199 9.16 1.16 12.39
C GLY A 199 7.86 0.43 12.71
N ILE A 200 6.69 1.06 12.58
CA ILE A 200 5.38 0.40 12.72
C ILE A 200 5.02 -0.23 11.39
N PRO A 201 4.80 -1.57 11.33
CA PRO A 201 4.39 -2.23 10.10
C PRO A 201 3.02 -1.74 9.66
N ALA A 202 2.93 -1.31 8.41
CA ALA A 202 1.70 -0.77 7.85
C ALA A 202 1.55 -1.12 6.37
N ARG A 203 0.30 -1.26 5.93
CA ARG A 203 -0.06 -1.48 4.53
C ARG A 203 -1.27 -0.65 4.13
N GLN A 204 -1.31 -0.25 2.86
CA GLN A 204 -2.50 0.36 2.29
C GLN A 204 -3.52 -0.72 1.98
N ILE A 205 -4.77 -0.47 2.35
CA ILE A 205 -5.92 -1.28 2.00
C ILE A 205 -6.76 -0.52 0.99
N TYR A 206 -7.37 -1.26 0.07
CA TYR A 206 -8.15 -0.67 -1.00
C TYR A 206 -9.38 -1.51 -1.34
N THR A 207 -10.53 -0.87 -1.44
CA THR A 207 -11.68 -1.43 -2.13
C THR A 207 -11.83 -0.72 -3.48
N PRO A 208 -11.62 -1.43 -4.60
CA PRO A 208 -11.63 -0.82 -5.93
C PRO A 208 -12.98 -0.19 -6.29
N ARG A 209 -14.06 -0.81 -5.84
CA ARG A 209 -15.44 -0.34 -5.99
C ARG A 209 -16.30 -0.85 -4.85
N TRP A 210 -17.10 0.05 -4.28
CA TRP A 210 -18.17 -0.35 -3.37
C TRP A 210 -19.30 -1.04 -4.14
N ALA A 211 -19.87 -2.09 -3.56
CA ALA A 211 -21.04 -2.77 -4.14
C ALA A 211 -22.36 -2.03 -3.85
N HIS A 212 -22.35 -1.08 -2.91
CA HIS A 212 -23.55 -0.38 -2.44
C HIS A 212 -23.64 1.10 -2.81
N CYS A 213 -22.59 1.67 -3.38
CA CYS A 213 -22.57 3.06 -3.85
C CYS A 213 -21.46 3.29 -4.88
N ASP A 214 -21.61 4.34 -5.68
CA ASP A 214 -20.64 4.74 -6.71
C ASP A 214 -19.41 5.41 -6.07
N ASP A 215 -18.48 4.62 -5.56
CA ASP A 215 -17.19 5.10 -5.02
C ASP A 215 -16.19 3.94 -4.85
N ASN A 216 -15.00 4.30 -4.41
CA ASN A 216 -13.92 3.44 -3.93
C ASN A 216 -13.35 4.03 -2.65
N HIS A 217 -12.52 3.29 -1.93
CA HIS A 217 -11.86 3.84 -0.75
C HIS A 217 -10.50 3.18 -0.49
N ALA A 218 -9.58 3.96 0.10
CA ALA A 218 -8.29 3.50 0.56
C ALA A 218 -8.07 3.93 2.01
N TRP A 219 -7.50 3.05 2.82
CA TRP A 219 -7.17 3.28 4.22
C TRP A 219 -5.92 2.50 4.62
N ILE A 220 -5.64 2.38 5.91
CA ILE A 220 -4.44 1.74 6.44
C ILE A 220 -4.82 0.58 7.37
N GLU A 221 -4.06 -0.50 7.29
CA GLU A 221 -3.88 -1.46 8.37
C GLU A 221 -2.48 -1.34 8.97
N VAL A 222 -2.41 -1.48 10.29
CA VAL A 222 -1.19 -1.59 11.09
C VAL A 222 -1.12 -2.97 11.74
N TRP A 223 0.06 -3.56 11.77
CA TRP A 223 0.27 -4.81 12.47
C TRP A 223 0.68 -4.52 13.91
N VAL A 224 -0.19 -4.85 14.87
CA VAL A 224 -0.04 -4.57 16.29
C VAL A 224 -0.41 -5.80 17.09
N ASP A 225 0.45 -6.23 18.01
CA ASP A 225 0.22 -7.37 18.89
C ASP A 225 -0.07 -8.69 18.15
N GLY A 226 0.54 -8.87 16.96
CA GLY A 226 0.37 -10.08 16.16
C GLY A 226 -0.81 -10.06 15.20
N GLU A 227 -1.56 -8.96 15.12
CA GLU A 227 -2.78 -8.83 14.32
C GLU A 227 -2.78 -7.57 13.45
N TRP A 228 -3.47 -7.64 12.31
CA TRP A 228 -3.79 -6.48 11.49
C TRP A 228 -5.00 -5.75 12.05
N LYS A 229 -4.84 -4.45 12.30
CA LYS A 229 -5.90 -3.55 12.78
C LYS A 229 -5.98 -2.33 11.87
N TYR A 230 -7.19 -1.89 11.51
CA TYR A 230 -7.35 -0.77 10.60
C TYR A 230 -7.51 0.59 11.31
N LEU A 231 -7.23 1.66 10.54
CA LEU A 231 -7.50 3.05 10.88
C LEU A 231 -7.80 3.86 9.63
N GLY A 232 -8.59 4.92 9.75
CA GLY A 232 -8.76 5.97 8.74
C GLY A 232 -7.50 6.82 8.65
N ALA A 233 -6.93 6.93 7.44
CA ALA A 233 -5.68 7.68 7.24
C ALA A 233 -5.92 9.19 7.39
N CYS A 234 -5.13 9.87 8.21
CA CYS A 234 -5.33 11.28 8.59
C CYS A 234 -6.67 11.55 9.29
N GLU A 235 -7.38 10.52 9.73
CA GLU A 235 -8.68 10.58 10.37
C GLU A 235 -8.62 9.82 11.71
N PRO A 236 -7.90 10.35 12.73
CA PRO A 236 -7.67 9.64 13.98
C PRO A 236 -8.94 9.43 14.78
N GLU A 237 -9.12 8.21 15.25
CA GLU A 237 -10.17 7.76 16.14
C GLU A 237 -9.59 7.37 17.51
N PRO A 238 -10.39 7.23 18.56
CA PRO A 238 -9.89 6.90 19.90
C PRO A 238 -9.18 5.55 19.99
N ARG A 239 -9.49 4.62 19.08
CA ARG A 239 -8.97 3.24 19.04
C ARG A 239 -8.81 2.77 17.59
N LEU A 240 -7.95 1.77 17.39
CA LEU A 240 -7.91 1.02 16.13
C LEU A 240 -9.22 0.25 15.90
N ASN A 241 -9.45 -0.18 14.67
CA ASN A 241 -10.67 -0.85 14.21
C ASN A 241 -11.93 0.03 14.34
N ILE A 242 -11.76 1.36 14.34
CA ILE A 242 -12.80 2.36 14.25
C ILE A 242 -12.46 3.34 13.14
N ALA A 243 -13.43 3.63 12.27
CA ALA A 243 -13.38 4.66 11.24
C ALA A 243 -14.79 4.97 10.75
N TRP A 244 -15.00 6.07 10.04
CA TRP A 244 -16.30 6.40 9.46
C TRP A 244 -16.82 5.29 8.52
N PHE A 245 -15.90 4.55 7.88
CA PHE A 245 -16.24 3.46 6.97
C PHE A 245 -16.45 2.09 7.66
N THR A 246 -16.37 2.00 8.98
CA THR A 246 -16.55 0.72 9.70
C THR A 246 -17.86 0.00 9.37
N LEU A 247 -18.96 0.74 9.19
CA LEU A 247 -20.22 0.17 8.75
C LEU A 247 -20.26 -0.07 7.23
N PRO A 248 -19.88 0.91 6.37
CA PRO A 248 -19.82 0.71 4.92
C PRO A 248 -18.97 -0.47 4.47
N VAL A 249 -17.82 -0.72 5.10
CA VAL A 249 -16.90 -1.78 4.67
C VAL A 249 -17.45 -3.20 4.86
N GLN A 250 -18.41 -3.40 5.75
CA GLN A 250 -19.12 -4.68 5.88
C GLN A 250 -19.90 -5.07 4.61
N ARG A 251 -20.16 -4.10 3.74
CA ARG A 251 -20.86 -4.27 2.46
C ARG A 251 -19.92 -4.43 1.27
N ALA A 252 -18.64 -4.63 1.54
CA ALA A 252 -17.65 -4.85 0.48
C ALA A 252 -17.75 -6.28 -0.06
N MET A 253 -17.70 -6.43 -1.39
CA MET A 253 -17.55 -7.72 -2.06
C MET A 253 -16.08 -8.15 -2.08
N TYR A 254 -15.15 -7.20 -2.19
CA TYR A 254 -13.74 -7.45 -2.29
C TYR A 254 -12.91 -6.29 -1.71
N VAL A 255 -11.91 -6.62 -0.92
CA VAL A 255 -10.94 -5.70 -0.33
C VAL A 255 -9.54 -6.29 -0.47
N GLU A 256 -8.60 -5.49 -0.92
CA GLU A 256 -7.24 -5.94 -1.23
C GLU A 256 -6.15 -5.09 -0.58
N SER A 257 -4.96 -5.65 -0.52
CA SER A 257 -3.72 -4.94 -0.25
C SER A 257 -2.65 -5.35 -1.25
N GLU A 258 -1.89 -4.39 -1.76
CA GLU A 258 -0.68 -4.67 -2.54
C GLU A 258 0.52 -4.74 -1.58
N VAL A 259 1.15 -5.90 -1.51
CA VAL A 259 2.31 -6.19 -0.66
C VAL A 259 3.57 -6.13 -1.50
N PHE A 260 4.54 -5.33 -1.09
CA PHE A 260 5.84 -5.23 -1.77
C PHE A 260 6.63 -6.53 -1.70
N GLY A 261 7.10 -7.02 -2.84
CA GLY A 261 7.83 -8.28 -2.98
C GLY A 261 6.92 -9.52 -3.05
N LYS A 262 7.53 -10.67 -3.23
CA LYS A 262 6.83 -11.96 -3.25
C LYS A 262 6.42 -12.34 -1.84
N TYR A 263 5.17 -12.16 -1.53
CA TYR A 263 4.60 -12.45 -0.23
C TYR A 263 4.37 -13.95 -0.07
N ASN A 264 4.65 -14.48 1.13
CA ASN A 264 4.48 -15.88 1.48
C ASN A 264 3.74 -16.06 2.82
N GLY A 265 2.96 -15.05 3.22
CA GLY A 265 2.10 -15.12 4.41
C GLY A 265 0.85 -15.98 4.21
N GLN A 266 -0.08 -15.90 5.17
CA GLN A 266 -1.25 -16.78 5.22
C GLN A 266 -2.46 -16.27 4.45
N GLU A 267 -2.48 -14.98 4.07
CA GLU A 267 -3.60 -14.40 3.33
C GLU A 267 -3.69 -14.96 1.90
N GLU A 268 -4.90 -14.96 1.35
CA GLU A 268 -5.17 -15.39 -0.02
C GLU A 268 -4.44 -14.49 -1.02
N ILE A 269 -3.46 -15.06 -1.74
CA ILE A 269 -2.73 -14.37 -2.79
C ILE A 269 -3.54 -14.45 -4.09
N VAL A 270 -3.98 -13.30 -4.58
CA VAL A 270 -4.82 -13.19 -5.79
C VAL A 270 -3.96 -13.10 -7.04
N TYR A 271 -2.85 -12.36 -6.97
CA TYR A 271 -1.86 -12.25 -8.04
C TYR A 271 -0.46 -12.00 -7.50
N VAL A 272 0.53 -12.33 -8.32
CA VAL A 272 1.94 -11.97 -8.12
C VAL A 272 2.45 -11.30 -9.38
N ASN A 273 3.10 -10.16 -9.24
CA ASN A 273 3.74 -9.43 -10.34
C ASN A 273 5.22 -9.17 -10.04
N GLU A 274 5.90 -8.39 -10.89
CA GLU A 274 7.33 -8.10 -10.74
C GLU A 274 7.67 -7.30 -9.47
N SER A 275 6.72 -6.55 -8.91
CA SER A 275 6.96 -5.64 -7.78
C SER A 275 6.34 -6.13 -6.49
N GLY A 276 5.35 -7.02 -6.55
CA GLY A 276 4.64 -7.43 -5.35
C GLY A 276 3.60 -8.51 -5.54
N SER A 277 2.82 -8.69 -4.50
CA SER A 277 1.70 -9.63 -4.44
C SER A 277 0.44 -8.90 -4.04
N GLY A 278 -0.66 -9.14 -4.75
CA GLY A 278 -1.99 -8.71 -4.33
C GLY A 278 -2.60 -9.73 -3.39
N VAL A 279 -2.99 -9.31 -2.20
CA VAL A 279 -3.61 -10.17 -1.19
C VAL A 279 -5.04 -9.75 -0.94
N ASN A 280 -5.91 -10.74 -0.79
CA ASN A 280 -7.31 -10.55 -0.43
C ASN A 280 -7.44 -10.49 1.09
N VAL A 281 -7.94 -9.37 1.58
CA VAL A 281 -8.16 -9.12 3.02
C VAL A 281 -9.65 -8.88 3.35
N THR A 282 -10.55 -9.26 2.46
CA THR A 282 -12.00 -9.05 2.62
C THR A 282 -12.53 -9.62 3.94
N SER A 283 -11.96 -10.74 4.39
CA SER A 283 -12.35 -11.41 5.65
C SER A 283 -12.05 -10.61 6.91
N HIS A 284 -11.20 -9.57 6.85
CA HIS A 284 -10.96 -8.67 7.98
C HIS A 284 -12.15 -7.74 8.25
N TYR A 285 -13.04 -7.56 7.28
CA TYR A 285 -14.06 -6.51 7.30
C TYR A 285 -15.49 -7.03 7.23
N THR A 286 -15.70 -8.16 6.58
CA THR A 286 -17.03 -8.72 6.36
C THR A 286 -17.01 -10.24 6.41
N ARG A 287 -18.20 -10.85 6.49
CA ARG A 287 -18.34 -12.29 6.35
C ARG A 287 -18.07 -12.69 4.91
N THR A 288 -17.21 -13.69 4.73
CA THR A 288 -16.78 -14.15 3.42
C THR A 288 -17.07 -15.62 3.19
N VAL A 289 -17.11 -16.00 1.92
CA VAL A 289 -17.22 -17.38 1.45
C VAL A 289 -16.16 -17.59 0.36
N PRO A 290 -15.35 -18.66 0.44
CA PRO A 290 -14.55 -19.13 -0.69
C PRO A 290 -15.48 -19.54 -1.83
N THR A 291 -15.27 -18.99 -3.02
CA THR A 291 -16.10 -19.26 -4.20
C THR A 291 -15.29 -19.88 -5.32
N VAL A 292 -15.99 -20.62 -6.21
CA VAL A 292 -15.41 -21.21 -7.40
C VAL A 292 -16.22 -20.79 -8.62
N VAL A 293 -15.52 -20.34 -9.67
CA VAL A 293 -16.12 -20.16 -11.00
C VAL A 293 -15.53 -21.20 -11.93
N GLN A 294 -16.39 -22.06 -12.47
CA GLN A 294 -16.04 -23.05 -13.48
C GLN A 294 -16.41 -22.55 -14.87
N VAL A 295 -15.45 -22.50 -15.76
CA VAL A 295 -15.63 -22.10 -17.16
C VAL A 295 -15.64 -23.35 -18.05
N ILE A 296 -16.71 -23.53 -18.81
CA ILE A 296 -16.87 -24.63 -19.76
C ILE A 296 -17.20 -24.12 -21.16
N ASP A 297 -16.94 -24.93 -22.16
CA ASP A 297 -17.39 -24.66 -23.53
C ASP A 297 -18.86 -25.14 -23.79
N GLU A 298 -19.36 -24.96 -25.00
CA GLU A 298 -20.70 -25.38 -25.40
C GLU A 298 -20.92 -26.90 -25.33
N ASN A 299 -19.85 -27.70 -25.27
CA ASN A 299 -19.88 -29.16 -25.16
C ASN A 299 -19.74 -29.65 -23.70
N GLY A 300 -19.68 -28.70 -22.73
CA GLY A 300 -19.48 -29.00 -21.33
C GLY A 300 -18.02 -29.33 -20.95
N GLN A 301 -17.04 -29.05 -21.83
CA GLN A 301 -15.64 -29.31 -21.54
C GLN A 301 -15.01 -28.13 -20.80
N PRO A 302 -14.14 -28.38 -19.80
CA PRO A 302 -13.42 -27.33 -19.08
C PRO A 302 -12.57 -26.47 -20.03
N VAL A 303 -12.55 -25.15 -19.81
CA VAL A 303 -11.74 -24.23 -20.60
C VAL A 303 -10.60 -23.71 -19.74
N GLU A 304 -9.39 -24.23 -19.98
CA GLU A 304 -8.16 -23.76 -19.34
C GLU A 304 -7.77 -22.36 -19.83
N ASN A 305 -7.20 -21.55 -18.93
CA ASN A 305 -6.67 -20.21 -19.22
C ASN A 305 -7.74 -19.29 -19.88
N ALA A 306 -8.99 -19.41 -19.46
CA ALA A 306 -10.03 -18.43 -19.74
C ALA A 306 -9.85 -17.24 -18.80
N LYS A 307 -9.97 -16.02 -19.34
CA LYS A 307 -10.00 -14.79 -18.53
C LYS A 307 -11.32 -14.71 -17.80
N VAL A 308 -11.29 -14.65 -16.47
CA VAL A 308 -12.47 -14.54 -15.60
C VAL A 308 -12.39 -13.22 -14.86
N GLU A 309 -13.37 -12.35 -15.08
CA GLU A 309 -13.48 -11.03 -14.46
C GLU A 309 -14.64 -11.03 -13.48
N TYR A 310 -14.34 -10.77 -12.21
CA TYR A 310 -15.33 -10.54 -11.15
C TYR A 310 -15.67 -9.06 -11.15
N LYS A 311 -16.92 -8.71 -11.42
CA LYS A 311 -17.33 -7.34 -11.71
C LYS A 311 -18.39 -6.82 -10.75
N ILE A 312 -18.24 -5.57 -10.34
CA ILE A 312 -19.22 -4.81 -9.58
C ILE A 312 -19.78 -3.74 -10.50
N PHE A 313 -21.11 -3.54 -10.50
CA PHE A 313 -21.72 -2.41 -11.19
C PHE A 313 -21.52 -1.14 -10.36
N ASN A 314 -20.80 -0.17 -10.93
CA ASN A 314 -20.41 1.05 -10.23
C ASN A 314 -20.04 2.12 -11.25
N TYR A 315 -20.43 3.39 -11.04
CA TYR A 315 -20.27 4.48 -12.00
C TYR A 315 -20.83 4.17 -13.40
N GLY A 316 -21.93 3.42 -13.48
CA GLY A 316 -22.60 3.09 -14.73
C GLY A 316 -21.89 2.02 -15.57
N GLU A 317 -20.93 1.28 -15.01
CA GLU A 317 -20.21 0.20 -15.71
C GLU A 317 -20.05 -1.06 -14.83
N PHE A 318 -19.90 -2.21 -15.48
CA PHE A 318 -19.46 -3.44 -14.82
C PHE A 318 -17.93 -3.43 -14.69
N TYR A 319 -17.44 -2.83 -13.61
CA TYR A 319 -16.01 -2.69 -13.35
C TYR A 319 -15.39 -4.00 -12.81
N PRO A 320 -14.31 -4.52 -13.42
CA PRO A 320 -13.63 -5.72 -12.92
C PRO A 320 -12.81 -5.38 -11.67
N VAL A 321 -13.24 -5.87 -10.50
CA VAL A 321 -12.49 -5.71 -9.25
C VAL A 321 -11.37 -6.73 -9.12
N VAL A 322 -11.55 -7.93 -9.70
CA VAL A 322 -10.52 -8.99 -9.80
C VAL A 322 -10.57 -9.63 -11.20
N THR A 323 -9.40 -9.94 -11.71
CA THR A 323 -9.25 -10.74 -12.95
C THR A 323 -8.36 -11.93 -12.66
N LEU A 324 -8.88 -13.14 -12.89
CA LEU A 324 -8.16 -14.40 -12.77
C LEU A 324 -8.16 -15.15 -14.11
N TYR A 325 -7.38 -16.23 -14.16
CA TYR A 325 -7.35 -17.14 -15.30
C TYR A 325 -7.63 -18.56 -14.82
N SER A 326 -8.53 -19.26 -15.49
CA SER A 326 -8.93 -20.62 -15.13
C SER A 326 -7.79 -21.63 -15.28
N ASP A 327 -7.74 -22.59 -14.39
CA ASP A 327 -6.80 -23.71 -14.37
C ASP A 327 -7.17 -24.79 -15.43
N VAL A 328 -6.46 -25.93 -15.39
CA VAL A 328 -6.69 -27.09 -16.26
C VAL A 328 -8.09 -27.70 -16.11
N LYS A 329 -8.77 -27.44 -14.98
CA LYS A 329 -10.15 -27.89 -14.73
C LYS A 329 -11.18 -26.84 -15.18
N GLY A 330 -10.72 -25.70 -15.71
CA GLY A 330 -11.57 -24.56 -16.02
C GLY A 330 -11.97 -23.74 -14.81
N GLU A 331 -11.30 -23.87 -13.67
CA GLU A 331 -11.72 -23.28 -12.39
C GLU A 331 -10.87 -22.06 -12.01
N THR A 332 -11.51 -21.07 -11.40
CA THR A 332 -10.87 -20.01 -10.61
C THR A 332 -11.48 -19.98 -9.21
N SER A 333 -10.67 -19.70 -8.19
CA SER A 333 -11.13 -19.56 -6.82
C SER A 333 -10.87 -18.16 -6.29
N LEU A 334 -11.82 -17.59 -5.54
CA LEU A 334 -11.71 -16.29 -4.91
C LEU A 334 -12.63 -16.21 -3.69
N THR A 335 -12.11 -15.74 -2.57
CA THR A 335 -12.91 -15.46 -1.37
C THR A 335 -13.61 -14.12 -1.51
N LEU A 336 -14.93 -14.08 -1.37
CA LEU A 336 -15.78 -12.90 -1.58
C LEU A 336 -16.69 -12.61 -0.38
N GLY A 337 -17.13 -11.35 -0.24
CA GLY A 337 -18.19 -10.95 0.67
C GLY A 337 -19.54 -11.60 0.28
N GLN A 338 -20.43 -11.78 1.26
CA GLN A 338 -21.73 -12.48 1.09
C GLN A 338 -22.78 -11.58 0.40
N GLY A 339 -22.51 -11.18 -0.83
CA GLY A 339 -23.41 -10.43 -1.71
C GLY A 339 -23.45 -11.02 -3.10
N ASP A 340 -23.91 -10.27 -4.07
CA ASP A 340 -23.98 -10.68 -5.47
C ASP A 340 -22.87 -10.01 -6.29
N ILE A 341 -22.23 -10.77 -7.20
CA ILE A 341 -21.20 -10.27 -8.09
C ILE A 341 -21.45 -10.78 -9.51
N PHE A 342 -21.21 -9.94 -10.50
CA PHE A 342 -21.30 -10.32 -11.90
C PHE A 342 -19.97 -10.93 -12.36
N VAL A 343 -20.03 -12.11 -12.98
CA VAL A 343 -18.86 -12.80 -13.50
C VAL A 343 -18.90 -12.83 -15.01
N TRP A 344 -17.80 -12.40 -15.62
CA TRP A 344 -17.59 -12.42 -17.05
C TRP A 344 -16.40 -13.30 -17.40
N ALA A 345 -16.59 -14.34 -18.20
CA ALA A 345 -15.52 -15.20 -18.67
C ALA A 345 -15.33 -15.08 -20.18
N SER A 346 -14.08 -15.17 -20.65
CA SER A 346 -13.76 -15.09 -22.08
C SER A 346 -12.52 -15.90 -22.46
N LYS A 347 -12.54 -16.46 -23.68
CA LYS A 347 -11.41 -17.13 -24.31
C LYS A 347 -11.45 -16.89 -25.83
N GLY A 348 -10.44 -16.20 -26.36
CA GLY A 348 -10.43 -15.81 -27.79
C GLY A 348 -11.64 -14.94 -28.16
N LYS A 349 -12.48 -15.45 -29.06
CA LYS A 349 -13.72 -14.75 -29.49
C LYS A 349 -14.99 -15.23 -28.79
N LYS A 350 -14.86 -16.22 -27.88
CA LYS A 350 -15.97 -16.76 -27.10
C LYS A 350 -16.04 -16.09 -25.77
N LEU A 351 -17.25 -15.90 -25.26
CA LEU A 351 -17.51 -15.34 -23.92
C LEU A 351 -18.75 -15.94 -23.30
N GLY A 352 -18.85 -15.81 -21.99
CA GLY A 352 -20.01 -16.15 -21.19
C GLY A 352 -20.05 -15.27 -19.94
N PHE A 353 -21.19 -15.22 -19.29
CA PHE A 353 -21.35 -14.46 -18.04
C PHE A 353 -22.48 -15.02 -17.19
N GLY A 354 -22.48 -14.66 -15.91
CA GLY A 354 -23.52 -15.02 -14.96
C GLY A 354 -23.40 -14.19 -13.68
N GLU A 355 -24.41 -14.31 -12.86
CA GLU A 355 -24.45 -13.76 -11.51
C GLU A 355 -24.06 -14.83 -10.49
N LEU A 356 -23.11 -14.53 -9.62
CA LEU A 356 -22.77 -15.35 -8.48
C LEU A 356 -23.33 -14.68 -7.21
N SER A 357 -24.37 -15.31 -6.65
CA SER A 357 -24.96 -14.88 -5.39
C SER A 357 -24.29 -15.62 -4.23
N VAL A 358 -23.26 -15.02 -3.64
CA VAL A 358 -22.37 -15.66 -2.65
C VAL A 358 -23.09 -16.07 -1.37
N GLU A 359 -24.19 -15.40 -1.01
CA GLU A 359 -25.03 -15.81 0.13
C GLU A 359 -25.76 -17.15 -0.13
N ARG A 360 -26.04 -17.46 -1.40
CA ARG A 360 -26.88 -18.62 -1.78
C ARG A 360 -26.09 -19.78 -2.38
N GLN A 361 -24.94 -19.49 -3.01
CA GLN A 361 -24.12 -20.49 -3.69
C GLN A 361 -22.65 -20.09 -3.66
N ASP A 362 -21.77 -21.05 -3.58
CA ASP A 362 -20.32 -20.89 -3.59
C ASP A 362 -19.70 -21.20 -4.97
N THR A 363 -20.48 -21.72 -5.90
CA THR A 363 -20.00 -22.15 -7.21
C THR A 363 -20.90 -21.62 -8.32
N LEU A 364 -20.27 -21.08 -9.39
CA LEU A 364 -20.92 -20.64 -10.62
C LEU A 364 -20.29 -21.34 -11.81
N THR A 365 -21.12 -21.97 -12.66
CA THR A 365 -20.69 -22.46 -13.98
C THR A 365 -20.98 -21.41 -15.06
N VAL A 366 -19.95 -20.97 -15.79
CA VAL A 366 -20.07 -20.05 -16.92
C VAL A 366 -19.78 -20.80 -18.22
N VAL A 367 -20.77 -20.83 -19.12
CA VAL A 367 -20.65 -21.44 -20.44
C VAL A 367 -20.20 -20.39 -21.45
N LEU A 368 -19.13 -20.66 -22.23
CA LEU A 368 -18.67 -19.78 -23.30
C LEU A 368 -19.48 -20.02 -24.59
N ASP A 369 -20.75 -19.67 -24.56
CA ASP A 369 -21.73 -19.89 -25.64
C ASP A 369 -22.01 -18.64 -26.49
N LYS A 370 -21.42 -17.50 -26.15
CA LYS A 370 -21.64 -16.22 -26.85
C LYS A 370 -20.40 -15.79 -27.62
N ALA A 371 -20.59 -14.94 -28.61
CA ALA A 371 -19.48 -14.41 -29.42
C ALA A 371 -19.27 -12.91 -29.16
N VAL A 372 -18.00 -12.48 -29.16
CA VAL A 372 -17.62 -11.06 -29.09
C VAL A 372 -18.26 -10.31 -30.27
N GLY A 373 -18.87 -9.16 -30.00
CA GLY A 373 -19.57 -8.30 -30.96
C GLY A 373 -21.07 -8.52 -31.02
N ASN A 374 -21.61 -9.55 -30.37
CA ASN A 374 -23.05 -9.68 -30.20
C ASN A 374 -23.56 -8.70 -29.14
N LEU A 375 -24.77 -8.18 -29.34
CA LEU A 375 -25.48 -7.38 -28.36
C LEU A 375 -26.23 -8.31 -27.40
N PHE A 376 -26.10 -8.02 -26.11
CA PHE A 376 -26.81 -8.70 -25.05
C PHE A 376 -27.62 -7.68 -24.24
N SER A 377 -28.80 -8.09 -23.80
CA SER A 377 -29.61 -7.33 -22.85
C SER A 377 -30.01 -8.27 -21.72
N GLY A 378 -30.09 -7.73 -20.51
CA GLY A 378 -30.50 -8.46 -19.31
C GLY A 378 -30.79 -7.50 -18.19
N GLU A 379 -31.46 -7.98 -17.17
CA GLU A 379 -31.70 -7.26 -15.93
C GLU A 379 -31.06 -8.07 -14.81
N TRP A 380 -30.32 -7.38 -13.93
CA TRP A 380 -29.63 -7.98 -12.78
C TRP A 380 -29.95 -7.15 -11.53
N ASP A 381 -30.33 -7.82 -10.46
CA ASP A 381 -30.52 -7.21 -9.13
C ASP A 381 -29.37 -7.64 -8.22
N LEU A 382 -28.24 -6.92 -8.32
CA LEU A 382 -27.02 -7.23 -7.59
C LEU A 382 -27.10 -6.67 -6.17
N VAL A 383 -27.29 -7.52 -5.19
CA VAL A 383 -27.43 -7.17 -3.78
C VAL A 383 -26.06 -7.19 -3.10
N PRO A 384 -25.61 -6.07 -2.50
CA PRO A 384 -24.36 -6.05 -1.74
C PRO A 384 -24.47 -6.87 -0.45
N PRO A 385 -23.33 -7.27 0.18
CA PRO A 385 -23.31 -7.89 1.49
C PRO A 385 -24.13 -7.09 2.51
N ARG A 386 -24.77 -7.81 3.45
CA ARG A 386 -25.59 -7.18 4.49
C ARG A 386 -24.71 -6.50 5.53
N GLN A 387 -25.09 -5.30 5.92
CA GLN A 387 -24.53 -4.64 7.08
C GLN A 387 -25.10 -5.25 8.35
N HIS A 388 -24.25 -5.50 9.32
CA HIS A 388 -24.63 -5.96 10.65
C HIS A 388 -24.56 -4.81 11.65
N ASP A 389 -25.46 -4.82 12.61
CA ASP A 389 -25.42 -3.85 13.71
C ASP A 389 -24.15 -4.06 14.53
N ILE A 390 -23.47 -2.97 14.84
CA ILE A 390 -22.31 -2.93 15.71
C ILE A 390 -22.71 -2.19 16.99
N THR A 391 -22.38 -2.74 18.14
CA THR A 391 -22.46 -2.02 19.42
C THR A 391 -21.53 -0.79 19.36
N ALA A 392 -21.88 0.25 20.14
CA ALA A 392 -21.14 1.52 20.13
C ALA A 392 -19.61 1.29 20.15
N LEU A 393 -18.93 1.79 19.10
CA LEU A 393 -17.51 1.55 18.85
C LEU A 393 -16.61 2.32 19.84
N SER A 394 -17.12 3.46 20.37
CA SER A 394 -16.43 4.30 21.35
C SER A 394 -17.42 4.92 22.33
N THR A 395 -16.96 5.26 23.53
CA THR A 395 -17.79 5.97 24.51
C THR A 395 -17.92 7.46 24.14
N ASP A 396 -18.90 8.14 24.75
CA ASP A 396 -19.08 9.59 24.54
C ASP A 396 -17.89 10.39 25.09
N GLU A 397 -17.25 9.92 26.16
CA GLU A 397 -16.03 10.52 26.73
C GLU A 397 -14.83 10.38 25.78
N GLU A 398 -14.62 9.20 25.22
CA GLU A 398 -13.55 8.95 24.23
C GLU A 398 -13.75 9.86 23.01
N ARG A 399 -14.96 9.96 22.49
CA ARG A 399 -15.27 10.86 21.37
C ARG A 399 -15.01 12.32 21.72
N ALA A 400 -15.49 12.78 22.87
CA ALA A 400 -15.28 14.17 23.31
C ALA A 400 -13.80 14.52 23.52
N VAL A 401 -12.96 13.57 23.93
CA VAL A 401 -11.50 13.77 24.02
C VAL A 401 -10.90 13.87 22.62
N ASN A 402 -11.30 12.98 21.71
CA ASN A 402 -10.82 12.96 20.34
C ASN A 402 -11.21 14.24 19.58
N ASP A 403 -12.46 14.71 19.70
CA ASP A 403 -12.98 15.93 19.08
C ASP A 403 -12.22 17.18 19.50
N ARG A 404 -11.88 17.29 20.80
CA ARG A 404 -11.06 18.41 21.29
C ARG A 404 -9.65 18.37 20.69
N ARG A 405 -9.10 17.20 20.53
CA ARG A 405 -7.79 17.02 19.91
C ARG A 405 -7.83 17.37 18.43
N PHE A 406 -8.85 16.90 17.73
CA PHE A 406 -9.12 17.23 16.34
C PHE A 406 -9.17 18.75 16.09
N ALA A 407 -9.96 19.47 16.91
CA ALA A 407 -10.06 20.93 16.81
C ALA A 407 -8.71 21.65 17.00
N ARG A 408 -7.85 21.13 17.86
CA ARG A 408 -6.48 21.65 18.03
C ARG A 408 -5.62 21.38 16.79
N GLU A 409 -5.68 20.19 16.26
CA GLU A 409 -4.93 19.74 15.08
C GLU A 409 -5.33 20.55 13.84
N ASP A 410 -6.63 20.79 13.67
CA ASP A 410 -7.16 21.71 12.64
C ASP A 410 -6.57 23.11 12.78
N SER A 411 -6.46 23.61 14.00
CA SER A 411 -5.88 24.94 14.25
C SER A 411 -4.40 24.98 13.85
N LEU A 412 -3.62 23.95 14.16
CA LEU A 412 -2.21 23.83 13.78
C LEU A 412 -2.05 23.82 12.25
N ARG A 413 -2.84 22.99 11.57
CA ARG A 413 -2.84 22.92 10.10
C ARG A 413 -3.25 24.25 9.47
N ASN A 414 -4.28 24.89 9.99
CA ASN A 414 -4.77 26.16 9.47
C ASN A 414 -3.73 27.30 9.60
N VAL A 415 -2.93 27.32 10.67
CA VAL A 415 -1.79 28.24 10.79
C VAL A 415 -0.78 28.01 9.66
N TYR A 416 -0.48 26.75 9.32
CA TYR A 416 0.40 26.43 8.21
C TYR A 416 -0.22 26.84 6.86
N VAL A 417 -1.48 26.49 6.62
CA VAL A 417 -2.20 26.82 5.37
C VAL A 417 -2.30 28.35 5.18
N ALA A 418 -2.43 29.12 6.26
CA ALA A 418 -2.45 30.58 6.20
C ALA A 418 -1.12 31.18 5.67
N THR A 419 -0.03 30.42 5.67
CA THR A 419 1.26 30.84 5.06
C THR A 419 1.29 30.66 3.54
N PHE A 420 0.28 30.04 2.93
CA PHE A 420 0.26 29.77 1.51
C PHE A 420 0.03 31.05 0.72
N MET A 421 0.77 31.21 -0.38
CA MET A 421 0.55 32.33 -1.30
C MET A 421 -0.69 32.11 -2.15
N SER A 422 -1.49 33.13 -2.31
CA SER A 422 -2.53 33.14 -3.34
C SER A 422 -1.90 33.04 -4.75
N ARG A 423 -2.70 32.65 -5.74
CA ARG A 423 -2.26 32.59 -7.14
C ARG A 423 -1.69 33.94 -7.64
N THR A 424 -2.29 35.05 -7.21
CA THR A 424 -1.81 36.40 -7.56
C THR A 424 -0.44 36.67 -6.94
N GLN A 425 -0.28 36.42 -5.64
CA GLN A 425 1.00 36.59 -4.95
C GLN A 425 2.09 35.68 -5.55
N GLY A 426 1.75 34.41 -5.89
CA GLY A 426 2.69 33.51 -6.55
C GLY A 426 3.13 33.99 -7.91
N ARG A 427 2.22 34.56 -8.71
CA ARG A 427 2.56 35.20 -9.99
C ARG A 427 3.49 36.40 -9.81
N ASP A 428 3.20 37.27 -8.85
CA ASP A 428 4.01 38.46 -8.60
C ASP A 428 5.45 38.08 -8.19
N VAL A 429 5.60 37.09 -7.32
CA VAL A 429 6.91 36.52 -6.95
C VAL A 429 7.62 35.88 -8.16
N ALA A 430 6.87 35.14 -9.01
CA ALA A 430 7.46 34.55 -10.23
C ALA A 430 7.99 35.64 -11.17
N MET A 431 7.25 36.74 -11.32
CA MET A 431 7.70 37.91 -12.11
C MET A 431 8.95 38.56 -11.51
N GLU A 432 9.00 38.77 -10.20
CA GLU A 432 10.19 39.27 -9.50
C GLU A 432 11.44 38.40 -9.71
N LEU A 433 11.24 37.08 -9.83
CA LEU A 433 12.29 36.10 -10.10
C LEU A 433 12.58 35.93 -11.59
N GLY A 434 11.98 36.73 -12.46
CA GLY A 434 12.22 36.71 -13.91
C GLY A 434 11.58 35.50 -14.62
N VAL A 435 10.61 34.83 -13.99
CA VAL A 435 9.85 33.75 -14.63
C VAL A 435 8.77 34.35 -15.53
N ASP A 436 8.75 33.92 -16.80
CA ASP A 436 7.73 34.33 -17.76
C ASP A 436 6.31 33.99 -17.28
N THR A 437 5.38 34.95 -17.40
CA THR A 437 4.01 34.81 -16.88
C THR A 437 3.21 33.72 -17.61
N ALA A 438 3.46 33.51 -18.91
CA ALA A 438 2.80 32.44 -19.66
C ALA A 438 3.31 31.05 -19.20
N ARG A 439 4.62 30.95 -18.96
CA ARG A 439 5.24 29.74 -18.40
C ARG A 439 4.75 29.46 -16.98
N PHE A 440 4.62 30.48 -16.13
CA PHE A 440 4.02 30.34 -14.81
C PHE A 440 2.56 29.87 -14.90
N ALA A 441 1.76 30.47 -15.80
CA ALA A 441 0.37 30.09 -15.99
C ALA A 441 0.23 28.63 -16.48
N ALA A 442 1.05 28.20 -17.44
CA ALA A 442 1.10 26.82 -17.93
C ALA A 442 1.47 25.86 -16.81
N TYR A 443 2.51 26.18 -16.01
CA TYR A 443 2.91 25.38 -14.86
C TYR A 443 1.77 25.21 -13.83
N MET A 444 1.04 26.30 -13.56
CA MET A 444 -0.10 26.29 -12.63
C MET A 444 -1.30 25.48 -13.14
N VAL A 445 -1.45 25.34 -14.47
CA VAL A 445 -2.51 24.53 -15.09
C VAL A 445 -2.12 23.05 -15.13
N GLU A 446 -0.87 22.73 -15.49
CA GLU A 446 -0.41 21.36 -15.70
C GLU A 446 -0.11 20.63 -14.37
N ILE A 447 0.48 21.31 -13.40
CA ILE A 447 0.97 20.65 -12.17
C ILE A 447 -0.01 20.82 -11.01
N ILE A 448 -0.83 21.87 -11.01
CA ILE A 448 -1.75 22.17 -9.92
C ILE A 448 -3.15 22.47 -10.46
N PRO A 449 -3.84 21.53 -11.14
CA PRO A 449 -5.15 21.78 -11.74
C PRO A 449 -6.20 22.33 -10.74
N ASN A 450 -6.04 22.06 -9.45
CA ASN A 450 -6.97 22.44 -8.39
C ASN A 450 -6.32 23.21 -7.21
N CYS A 451 -5.06 23.59 -7.30
CA CYS A 451 -4.40 24.30 -6.22
C CYS A 451 -4.44 25.83 -6.45
N CYS A 452 -5.30 26.51 -5.74
CA CYS A 452 -5.34 27.98 -5.73
C CYS A 452 -4.19 28.61 -4.95
N VAL A 453 -3.27 27.81 -4.38
CA VAL A 453 -2.34 28.26 -3.35
C VAL A 453 -0.95 27.65 -3.53
N LEU A 454 0.09 28.48 -3.54
CA LEU A 454 1.49 28.08 -3.55
C LEU A 454 2.07 28.17 -2.13
N CYS A 455 2.73 27.10 -1.67
CA CYS A 455 3.44 27.11 -0.39
C CYS A 455 4.72 27.95 -0.46
N VAL A 456 4.91 28.90 0.46
CA VAL A 456 6.09 29.77 0.56
C VAL A 456 7.39 28.95 0.71
N LYS A 457 7.32 27.74 1.31
CA LYS A 457 8.48 26.84 1.48
C LYS A 457 8.98 26.22 0.17
N CYS A 458 8.17 26.18 -0.90
CA CYS A 458 8.65 25.76 -2.22
C CYS A 458 9.71 26.71 -2.80
N ARG A 459 9.92 27.86 -2.17
CA ARG A 459 10.94 28.86 -2.56
C ARG A 459 12.40 28.37 -2.40
N LEU A 460 12.66 27.35 -1.59
CA LEU A 460 14.02 26.96 -1.20
C LEU A 460 14.62 25.79 -2.00
N ASN A 461 13.86 25.12 -2.89
CA ASN A 461 14.34 23.96 -3.63
C ASN A 461 14.38 24.11 -5.17
N VAL A 462 14.28 25.33 -5.70
CA VAL A 462 14.39 25.59 -7.15
C VAL A 462 15.78 26.15 -7.51
N GLY A 463 16.77 25.89 -6.71
CA GLY A 463 18.15 26.26 -6.98
C GLY A 463 19.10 25.11 -6.63
N HIS A 464 19.21 24.13 -7.51
CA HIS A 464 20.46 23.47 -7.99
C HIS A 464 20.10 22.30 -8.89
#